data_eb769d992d71bee571308ad227c9b095
#
_entry.id   eb769d992d71bee571308ad227c9b095
#
_cell.length_a   1.000
_cell.length_b   1.000
_cell.length_c   1.000
_cell.angle_alpha   90.00
_cell.angle_beta   90.00
_cell.angle_gamma   90.00
#
_symmetry.space_group_name_H-M   'P 1'
#
loop_
_entity.id
_entity.type
_entity.pdbx_description
1 polymer ?
#
loop_
_entity_poly.entity_id
_entity_poly.type
_entity_poly.pdbx_seq_one_letter_code
_entity_poly.pdbx_strand_id
1 'polypeptide(L)'
;SDKLFDRQFPALAERYKDAGVFGPTLIASILYMITSGCTASTQYAYAEMLRLSTEGKINFVEDTREYARRAERMKKIFTDNGFHIVYDYDATQVVGDGFFFTIGYGNMTGGELLRELLYYGVSSISLSTTGSEQEGVRACTSRMREELYPVMEERMRAFHEDH
;
A
#
# COMPACT_ATOMS: atom_id res chain seq x y z
N SER A 1 10.62 17.16 -4.35
CA SER A 1 10.48 18.52 -4.90
C SER A 1 11.82 19.00 -5.43
N ASP A 2 11.82 19.90 -6.40
CA ASP A 2 13.02 20.48 -7.02
C ASP A 2 13.96 21.07 -5.96
N LYS A 3 13.37 21.69 -4.92
CA LYS A 3 14.14 22.25 -3.77
C LYS A 3 15.00 21.22 -3.05
N LEU A 4 14.54 19.98 -2.93
CA LEU A 4 15.34 18.91 -2.31
C LEU A 4 16.35 18.36 -3.31
N PHE A 5 15.96 18.21 -4.56
CA PHE A 5 16.82 17.68 -5.62
C PHE A 5 18.08 18.56 -5.81
N ASP A 6 17.91 19.88 -5.83
CA ASP A 6 18.97 20.86 -5.99
C ASP A 6 19.68 21.27 -4.70
N ARG A 7 19.29 20.68 -3.55
CA ARG A 7 19.84 21.03 -2.26
C ARG A 7 21.34 20.67 -2.16
N GLN A 8 22.14 21.61 -1.69
CA GLN A 8 23.57 21.43 -1.44
C GLN A 8 23.81 20.75 -0.10
N PHE A 9 24.74 19.78 -0.12
CA PHE A 9 25.22 19.09 1.08
C PHE A 9 26.76 19.03 1.03
N PRO A 10 27.47 19.91 1.72
CA PRO A 10 28.94 19.93 1.68
C PRO A 10 29.60 18.60 2.05
N ALA A 11 29.02 17.86 3.00
CA ALA A 11 29.52 16.54 3.40
C ALA A 11 29.43 15.49 2.28
N LEU A 12 28.52 15.64 1.31
CA LEU A 12 28.45 14.76 0.14
C LEU A 12 29.59 15.06 -0.85
N ALA A 13 30.00 16.32 -1.00
CA ALA A 13 31.10 16.69 -1.88
C ALA A 13 32.44 16.12 -1.37
N GLU A 14 32.63 16.00 -0.06
CA GLU A 14 33.80 15.37 0.53
C GLU A 14 33.90 13.88 0.20
N ARG A 15 32.77 13.18 0.25
CA ARG A 15 32.67 11.72 0.03
C ARG A 15 32.55 11.33 -1.44
N TYR A 16 31.78 12.09 -2.19
CA TYR A 16 31.48 11.83 -3.59
C TYR A 16 31.98 13.01 -4.43
N LYS A 17 33.17 12.91 -4.97
CA LYS A 17 33.80 13.96 -5.78
C LYS A 17 32.78 14.59 -6.75
N ASP A 18 32.82 15.91 -6.84
CA ASP A 18 31.99 16.72 -7.75
C ASP A 18 30.45 16.65 -7.53
N ALA A 19 30.01 16.01 -6.44
CA ALA A 19 28.61 15.76 -6.15
C ALA A 19 28.18 16.30 -4.79
N GLY A 20 28.26 17.61 -4.62
CA GLY A 20 27.68 18.28 -3.43
C GLY A 20 26.17 18.49 -3.51
N VAL A 21 25.51 18.09 -4.59
CA VAL A 21 24.08 18.29 -4.84
C VAL A 21 23.34 16.98 -4.66
N PHE A 22 22.26 16.99 -3.88
CA PHE A 22 21.54 15.78 -3.47
C PHE A 22 21.07 14.91 -4.66
N GLY A 23 20.34 15.48 -5.58
CA GLY A 23 19.75 14.73 -6.69
C GLY A 23 20.79 14.05 -7.59
N PRO A 24 21.74 14.77 -8.15
CA PRO A 24 22.83 14.19 -8.94
C PRO A 24 23.63 13.14 -8.17
N THR A 25 23.92 13.36 -6.89
CA THR A 25 24.62 12.37 -6.05
C THR A 25 23.79 11.10 -5.87
N LEU A 26 22.50 11.25 -5.59
CA LEU A 26 21.59 10.11 -5.44
C LEU A 26 21.53 9.27 -6.72
N ILE A 27 21.39 9.91 -7.88
CA ILE A 27 21.27 9.20 -9.16
C ILE A 27 22.60 8.59 -9.58
N ALA A 28 23.64 9.39 -9.71
CA ALA A 28 24.89 8.97 -10.35
C ALA A 28 25.77 8.13 -9.40
N SER A 29 25.80 8.45 -8.10
CA SER A 29 26.74 7.79 -7.19
C SER A 29 26.08 6.68 -6.37
N ILE A 30 24.79 6.78 -6.03
CA ILE A 30 24.13 5.80 -5.18
C ILE A 30 23.31 4.81 -6.01
N LEU A 31 22.30 5.30 -6.73
CA LEU A 31 21.41 4.41 -7.49
C LEU A 31 22.15 3.68 -8.60
N TYR A 32 22.99 4.38 -9.36
CA TYR A 32 23.75 3.75 -10.43
C TYR A 32 24.74 2.69 -9.91
N MET A 33 25.42 2.96 -8.79
CA MET A 33 26.36 1.99 -8.19
C MET A 33 25.67 0.73 -7.65
N ILE A 34 24.42 0.85 -7.21
CA ILE A 34 23.66 -0.30 -6.68
C ILE A 34 23.00 -1.09 -7.82
N THR A 35 22.45 -0.40 -8.82
CA THR A 35 21.59 -1.01 -9.84
C THR A 35 22.22 -1.10 -11.23
N SER A 36 23.37 -0.44 -11.45
CA SER A 36 23.98 -0.21 -12.79
C SER A 36 23.03 0.47 -13.78
N GLY A 37 22.02 1.16 -13.25
CA GLY A 37 20.95 1.82 -14.02
C GLY A 37 19.70 0.97 -14.15
N CYS A 38 18.67 1.52 -14.77
CA CYS A 38 17.40 0.84 -14.98
C CYS A 38 17.50 -0.14 -16.16
N THR A 39 16.81 -1.28 -16.05
CA THR A 39 16.70 -2.27 -17.12
C THR A 39 16.08 -1.66 -18.38
N ALA A 40 16.78 -1.67 -19.50
CA ALA A 40 16.36 -1.01 -20.74
C ALA A 40 15.01 -1.54 -21.26
N SER A 41 14.81 -2.86 -21.26
CA SER A 41 13.55 -3.48 -21.70
C SER A 41 12.35 -3.00 -20.89
N THR A 42 12.51 -2.87 -19.57
CA THR A 42 11.45 -2.35 -18.69
C THR A 42 11.13 -0.89 -18.98
N GLN A 43 12.14 -0.07 -19.26
CA GLN A 43 11.94 1.33 -19.64
C GLN A 43 11.15 1.47 -20.93
N TYR A 44 11.48 0.69 -21.96
CA TYR A 44 10.72 0.68 -23.22
C TYR A 44 9.28 0.20 -23.03
N ALA A 45 9.08 -0.87 -22.28
CA ALA A 45 7.74 -1.37 -21.98
C ALA A 45 6.90 -0.32 -21.24
N TYR A 46 7.47 0.34 -20.24
CA TYR A 46 6.79 1.37 -19.47
C TYR A 46 6.48 2.63 -20.31
N ALA A 47 7.44 3.05 -21.16
CA ALA A 47 7.22 4.15 -22.08
C ALA A 47 6.06 3.85 -23.05
N GLU A 48 5.97 2.62 -23.58
CA GLU A 48 4.88 2.20 -24.45
C GLU A 48 3.54 2.16 -23.71
N MET A 49 3.50 1.67 -22.46
CA MET A 49 2.31 1.72 -21.64
C MET A 49 1.80 3.15 -21.42
N LEU A 50 2.69 4.08 -21.10
CA LEU A 50 2.35 5.50 -20.94
C LEU A 50 1.83 6.11 -22.25
N ARG A 51 2.48 5.78 -23.40
CA ARG A 51 2.02 6.24 -24.71
C ARG A 51 0.61 5.73 -25.02
N LEU A 52 0.36 4.45 -24.82
CA LEU A 52 -0.96 3.83 -25.03
C LEU A 52 -2.03 4.43 -24.11
N SER A 53 -1.67 4.76 -22.85
CA SER A 53 -2.57 5.43 -21.92
C SER A 53 -2.90 6.86 -22.39
N THR A 54 -1.90 7.60 -22.86
CA THR A 54 -2.11 8.95 -23.41
C THR A 54 -2.99 8.94 -24.66
N GLU A 55 -2.89 7.90 -25.48
CA GLU A 55 -3.73 7.70 -26.67
C GLU A 55 -5.12 7.13 -26.35
N GLY A 56 -5.42 6.90 -25.07
CA GLY A 56 -6.70 6.35 -24.63
C GLY A 56 -6.94 4.87 -24.97
N LYS A 57 -5.89 4.14 -25.34
CA LYS A 57 -5.95 2.70 -25.65
C LYS A 57 -5.90 1.82 -24.41
N ILE A 58 -5.34 2.33 -23.31
CA ILE A 58 -5.35 1.71 -21.98
C ILE A 58 -5.87 2.74 -20.98
N ASN A 59 -6.68 2.30 -20.04
CA ASN A 59 -7.21 3.16 -18.97
C ASN A 59 -6.92 2.53 -17.61
N PHE A 60 -5.80 2.88 -17.00
CA PHE A 60 -5.41 2.38 -15.68
C PHE A 60 -6.42 2.71 -14.58
N VAL A 61 -7.11 3.85 -14.68
CA VAL A 61 -8.12 4.24 -13.69
C VAL A 61 -9.30 3.29 -13.75
N GLU A 62 -9.75 2.94 -14.96
CA GLU A 62 -10.85 1.99 -15.14
C GLU A 62 -10.46 0.58 -14.67
N ASP A 63 -9.26 0.13 -15.01
CA ASP A 63 -8.74 -1.19 -14.61
C ASP A 63 -8.63 -1.32 -13.08
N THR A 64 -8.37 -0.21 -12.36
CA THR A 64 -8.26 -0.20 -10.89
C THR A 64 -9.59 -0.03 -10.16
N ARG A 65 -10.69 0.34 -10.82
CA ARG A 65 -12.01 0.51 -10.18
C ARG A 65 -12.54 -0.74 -9.50
N GLU A 66 -12.17 -1.91 -10.01
CA GLU A 66 -12.54 -3.17 -9.38
C GLU A 66 -11.97 -3.31 -7.96
N TYR A 67 -10.76 -2.83 -7.74
CA TYR A 67 -10.16 -2.83 -6.39
C TYR A 67 -10.90 -1.89 -5.44
N ALA A 68 -11.35 -0.75 -5.91
CA ALA A 68 -12.16 0.17 -5.13
C ALA A 68 -13.49 -0.47 -4.71
N ARG A 69 -14.21 -1.13 -5.63
CA ARG A 69 -15.45 -1.86 -5.31
C ARG A 69 -15.22 -2.98 -4.29
N ARG A 70 -14.13 -3.72 -4.45
CA ARG A 70 -13.76 -4.77 -3.48
C ARG A 70 -13.43 -4.20 -2.11
N ALA A 71 -12.65 -3.12 -2.06
CA ALA A 71 -12.31 -2.46 -0.82
C ALA A 71 -13.56 -1.95 -0.09
N GLU A 72 -14.46 -1.25 -0.78
CA GLU A 72 -15.72 -0.74 -0.23
C GLU A 72 -16.56 -1.88 0.38
N ARG A 73 -16.76 -2.96 -0.35
CA ARG A 73 -17.54 -4.10 0.13
C ARG A 73 -16.88 -4.80 1.32
N MET A 74 -15.57 -5.02 1.27
CA MET A 74 -14.82 -5.62 2.38
C MET A 74 -14.82 -4.74 3.62
N LYS A 75 -14.59 -3.42 3.46
CA LYS A 75 -14.67 -2.45 4.57
C LYS A 75 -16.04 -2.51 5.23
N LYS A 76 -17.11 -2.54 4.43
CA LYS A 76 -18.46 -2.67 4.96
C LYS A 76 -18.64 -3.95 5.79
N ILE A 77 -18.18 -5.11 5.30
CA ILE A 77 -18.26 -6.37 6.05
C ILE A 77 -17.51 -6.26 7.39
N PHE A 78 -16.31 -5.69 7.39
CA PHE A 78 -15.55 -5.50 8.62
C PHE A 78 -16.25 -4.54 9.58
N THR A 79 -16.68 -3.36 9.11
CA THR A 79 -17.31 -2.35 9.98
C THR A 79 -18.67 -2.77 10.52
N ASP A 80 -19.45 -3.51 9.73
CA ASP A 80 -20.73 -4.10 10.20
C ASP A 80 -20.52 -5.13 11.34
N ASN A 81 -19.31 -5.66 11.48
CA ASN A 81 -18.92 -6.63 12.50
C ASN A 81 -17.91 -6.06 13.54
N GLY A 82 -18.02 -4.78 13.85
CA GLY A 82 -17.32 -4.15 14.97
C GLY A 82 -15.86 -3.74 14.72
N PHE A 83 -15.34 -3.95 13.51
CA PHE A 83 -14.01 -3.46 13.15
C PHE A 83 -14.06 -1.97 12.82
N HIS A 84 -12.91 -1.32 12.91
CA HIS A 84 -12.71 0.06 12.45
C HIS A 84 -11.59 0.14 11.41
N ILE A 85 -11.63 1.18 10.55
CA ILE A 85 -10.54 1.47 9.61
C ILE A 85 -9.46 2.26 10.34
N VAL A 86 -8.22 1.78 10.34
CA VAL A 86 -7.11 2.41 11.08
C VAL A 86 -6.60 3.66 10.35
N TYR A 87 -6.39 3.55 9.05
CA TYR A 87 -5.99 4.68 8.20
C TYR A 87 -7.10 4.97 7.20
N ASP A 88 -8.03 5.86 7.56
CA ASP A 88 -9.16 6.25 6.71
C ASP A 88 -8.96 7.63 6.09
N TYR A 89 -8.17 8.48 6.74
CA TYR A 89 -7.92 9.85 6.30
C TYR A 89 -6.43 10.19 6.27
N ASP A 90 -6.04 10.99 5.28
CA ASP A 90 -4.79 11.76 5.24
C ASP A 90 -5.15 13.23 5.38
N ALA A 91 -4.89 13.79 6.56
CA ALA A 91 -5.38 15.11 6.99
C ALA A 91 -6.92 15.21 6.84
N THR A 92 -7.41 15.85 5.79
CA THR A 92 -8.85 16.05 5.53
C THR A 92 -9.38 15.24 4.35
N GLN A 93 -8.54 14.49 3.68
CA GLN A 93 -8.91 13.69 2.51
C GLN A 93 -9.04 12.22 2.88
N VAL A 94 -10.04 11.55 2.31
CA VAL A 94 -10.14 10.09 2.42
C VAL A 94 -8.95 9.45 1.73
N VAL A 95 -8.30 8.51 2.41
CA VAL A 95 -7.18 7.77 1.83
C VAL A 95 -7.65 6.94 0.65
N GLY A 96 -6.96 7.07 -0.47
CA GLY A 96 -7.20 6.22 -1.64
C GLY A 96 -6.72 4.81 -1.37
N ASP A 97 -7.65 3.85 -1.36
CA ASP A 97 -7.32 2.45 -1.27
C ASP A 97 -6.71 1.96 -2.59
N GLY A 98 -5.72 1.10 -2.48
CA GLY A 98 -5.19 0.35 -3.61
C GLY A 98 -5.54 -1.13 -3.44
N PHE A 99 -4.52 -1.97 -3.37
CA PHE A 99 -4.67 -3.39 -3.06
C PHE A 99 -4.94 -3.65 -1.57
N PHE A 100 -4.72 -2.67 -0.72
CA PHE A 100 -4.72 -2.83 0.72
C PHE A 100 -5.47 -1.70 1.41
N PHE A 101 -6.13 -2.05 2.51
CA PHE A 101 -6.60 -1.12 3.53
C PHE A 101 -6.29 -1.70 4.92
N THR A 102 -6.55 -0.95 5.96
CA THR A 102 -6.12 -1.27 7.32
C THR A 102 -7.31 -1.35 8.26
N ILE A 103 -7.35 -2.38 9.11
CA ILE A 103 -8.43 -2.61 10.07
C ILE A 103 -7.87 -2.86 11.45
N GLY A 104 -8.64 -2.43 12.46
CA GLY A 104 -8.45 -2.73 13.86
C GLY A 104 -9.74 -3.25 14.49
N TYR A 105 -9.64 -3.85 15.68
CA TYR A 105 -10.80 -4.32 16.43
C TYR A 105 -10.62 -4.02 17.92
N GLY A 106 -11.53 -3.24 18.48
CA GLY A 106 -11.45 -2.83 19.88
C GLY A 106 -10.08 -2.24 20.22
N ASN A 107 -9.47 -2.74 21.28
CA ASN A 107 -8.11 -2.37 21.74
C ASN A 107 -7.08 -3.48 21.47
N MET A 108 -7.38 -4.44 20.59
CA MET A 108 -6.45 -5.51 20.25
C MET A 108 -5.20 -4.94 19.56
N THR A 109 -4.03 -5.42 19.95
CA THR A 109 -2.80 -5.18 19.21
C THR A 109 -2.86 -5.87 17.85
N GLY A 110 -2.08 -5.39 16.87
CA GLY A 110 -2.03 -6.01 15.55
C GLY A 110 -1.61 -7.49 15.60
N GLY A 111 -0.76 -7.87 16.56
CA GLY A 111 -0.36 -9.26 16.78
C GLY A 111 -1.47 -10.14 17.35
N GLU A 112 -2.25 -9.62 18.29
CA GLU A 112 -3.43 -10.31 18.86
C GLU A 112 -4.49 -10.48 17.79
N LEU A 113 -4.85 -9.40 17.11
CA LEU A 113 -5.87 -9.43 16.06
C LEU A 113 -5.49 -10.40 14.92
N LEU A 114 -4.23 -10.41 14.51
CA LEU A 114 -3.73 -11.36 13.51
C LEU A 114 -3.92 -12.81 13.96
N ARG A 115 -3.57 -13.11 15.21
CA ARG A 115 -3.70 -14.47 15.77
C ARG A 115 -5.16 -14.90 15.85
N GLU A 116 -6.04 -14.04 16.38
CA GLU A 116 -7.47 -14.35 16.48
C GLU A 116 -8.11 -14.54 15.10
N LEU A 117 -7.84 -13.67 14.13
CA LEU A 117 -8.35 -13.82 12.76
C LEU A 117 -7.95 -15.14 12.09
N LEU A 118 -6.79 -15.71 12.43
CA LEU A 118 -6.36 -17.01 11.90
C LEU A 118 -7.28 -18.15 12.34
N TYR A 119 -7.86 -18.11 13.55
CA TYR A 119 -8.84 -19.11 13.99
C TYR A 119 -10.12 -19.09 13.15
N TYR A 120 -10.46 -17.92 12.58
CA TYR A 120 -11.59 -17.77 11.65
C TYR A 120 -11.16 -17.93 10.17
N GLY A 121 -9.93 -18.40 9.94
CA GLY A 121 -9.39 -18.68 8.60
C GLY A 121 -9.13 -17.42 7.77
N VAL A 122 -8.86 -16.27 8.42
CA VAL A 122 -8.44 -15.03 7.77
C VAL A 122 -6.98 -14.76 8.07
N SER A 123 -6.16 -14.74 7.02
CA SER A 123 -4.74 -14.41 7.11
C SER A 123 -4.52 -12.96 6.72
N SER A 124 -3.71 -12.24 7.47
CA SER A 124 -3.36 -10.84 7.22
C SER A 124 -1.91 -10.55 7.68
N ILE A 125 -1.53 -9.29 7.76
CA ILE A 125 -0.21 -8.85 8.23
C ILE A 125 -0.41 -7.75 9.25
N SER A 126 0.24 -7.86 10.44
CA SER A 126 0.23 -6.80 11.44
C SER A 126 0.82 -5.51 10.88
N LEU A 127 0.24 -4.37 11.23
CA LEU A 127 0.69 -3.05 10.80
C LEU A 127 2.10 -2.73 11.30
N SER A 128 2.48 -3.21 12.47
CA SER A 128 3.85 -3.07 13.00
C SER A 128 4.92 -3.67 12.06
N THR A 129 4.60 -4.76 11.36
CA THR A 129 5.48 -5.37 10.35
C THR A 129 5.71 -4.44 9.15
N THR A 130 4.78 -3.52 8.89
CA THR A 130 4.88 -2.54 7.79
C THR A 130 5.44 -1.18 8.25
N GLY A 131 5.91 -1.08 9.49
CA GLY A 131 6.50 0.13 10.05
C GLY A 131 5.48 1.14 10.62
N SER A 132 4.22 0.74 10.81
CA SER A 132 3.20 1.58 11.44
C SER A 132 3.37 1.62 12.96
N GLU A 133 3.10 2.77 13.55
CA GLU A 133 2.96 2.95 15.01
C GLU A 133 1.51 2.72 15.48
N GLN A 134 0.56 2.58 14.55
CA GLN A 134 -0.84 2.24 14.87
C GLN A 134 -1.03 0.74 14.95
N GLU A 135 -1.92 0.32 15.84
CA GLU A 135 -2.30 -1.07 15.99
C GLU A 135 -3.36 -1.49 14.97
N GLY A 136 -3.29 -2.73 14.53
CA GLY A 136 -4.19 -3.30 13.54
C GLY A 136 -3.51 -4.23 12.54
N VAL A 137 -4.23 -4.58 11.51
CA VAL A 137 -3.75 -5.47 10.44
C VAL A 137 -4.09 -4.92 9.05
N ARG A 138 -3.34 -5.36 8.05
CA ARG A 138 -3.53 -4.99 6.65
C ARG A 138 -4.39 -6.02 5.92
N ALA A 139 -5.56 -5.63 5.45
CA ALA A 139 -6.41 -6.43 4.58
C ALA A 139 -6.03 -6.25 3.10
N CYS A 140 -6.19 -7.31 2.30
CA CYS A 140 -5.84 -7.33 0.87
C CYS A 140 -7.07 -7.59 0.00
N THR A 141 -7.35 -6.71 -0.95
CA THR A 141 -8.51 -6.78 -1.87
C THR A 141 -8.23 -7.60 -3.12
N SER A 142 -6.97 -7.75 -3.52
CA SER A 142 -6.60 -8.25 -4.85
C SER A 142 -7.03 -9.70 -5.13
N ARG A 143 -7.18 -10.51 -4.08
CA ARG A 143 -7.57 -11.93 -4.18
C ARG A 143 -9.02 -12.18 -3.83
N MET A 144 -9.78 -11.14 -3.43
CA MET A 144 -11.20 -11.29 -3.10
C MET A 144 -12.01 -11.53 -4.38
N ARG A 145 -12.81 -12.59 -4.38
CA ARG A 145 -13.72 -12.99 -5.46
C ARG A 145 -15.15 -13.02 -4.95
N GLU A 146 -16.13 -12.89 -5.83
CA GLU A 146 -17.56 -12.80 -5.48
C GLU A 146 -18.03 -13.94 -4.57
N GLU A 147 -17.61 -15.16 -4.86
CA GLU A 147 -18.01 -16.35 -4.09
C GLU A 147 -17.44 -16.39 -2.66
N LEU A 148 -16.46 -15.54 -2.34
CA LEU A 148 -15.83 -15.49 -1.00
C LEU A 148 -16.51 -14.51 -0.04
N TYR A 149 -17.32 -13.57 -0.53
CA TYR A 149 -17.97 -12.60 0.36
C TYR A 149 -18.93 -13.23 1.37
N PRO A 150 -19.80 -14.18 1.02
CA PRO A 150 -20.66 -14.83 2.03
C PRO A 150 -19.85 -15.55 3.13
N VAL A 151 -18.74 -16.17 2.74
CA VAL A 151 -17.83 -16.84 3.70
C VAL A 151 -17.15 -15.83 4.61
N MET A 152 -16.73 -14.69 4.06
CA MET A 152 -16.13 -13.62 4.84
C MET A 152 -17.15 -13.01 5.82
N GLU A 153 -18.37 -12.74 5.39
CA GLU A 153 -19.46 -12.22 6.23
C GLU A 153 -19.75 -13.17 7.42
N GLU A 154 -19.88 -14.46 7.15
CA GLU A 154 -20.10 -15.48 8.18
C GLU A 154 -18.96 -15.51 9.22
N ARG A 155 -17.71 -15.49 8.74
CA ARG A 155 -16.53 -15.52 9.62
C ARG A 155 -16.37 -14.26 10.45
N MET A 156 -16.63 -13.09 9.89
CA MET A 156 -16.53 -11.82 10.62
C MET A 156 -17.67 -11.68 11.64
N ARG A 157 -18.85 -12.19 11.32
CA ARG A 157 -19.94 -12.26 12.29
C ARG A 157 -19.59 -13.19 13.44
N ALA A 158 -19.11 -14.40 13.18
CA ALA A 158 -18.68 -15.33 14.23
C ALA A 158 -17.55 -14.73 15.08
N PHE A 159 -16.58 -14.06 14.45
CA PHE A 159 -15.54 -13.33 15.17
C PHE A 159 -16.14 -12.30 16.14
N HIS A 160 -17.09 -11.50 15.68
CA HIS A 160 -17.72 -10.46 16.48
C HIS A 160 -18.59 -11.00 17.62
N GLU A 161 -19.25 -12.15 17.41
CA GLU A 161 -20.06 -12.82 18.43
C GLU A 161 -19.20 -13.40 19.57
N ASP A 162 -17.94 -13.77 19.28
CA ASP A 162 -17.02 -14.38 20.24
C ASP A 162 -16.14 -13.33 20.98
N HIS A 163 -16.12 -12.07 20.55
CA HIS A 163 -15.28 -10.99 21.08
C HIS A 163 -16.08 -9.72 21.42
#